data_4f25c11cbbe726d314c331cbfa7d0fc8
#
_entry.id   4f25c11cbbe726d314c331cbfa7d0fc8
#
_cell.length_a   1.000
_cell.length_b   1.000
_cell.length_c   1.000
_cell.angle_alpha   90.00
_cell.angle_beta   90.00
_cell.angle_gamma   90.00
#
_symmetry.space_group_name_H-M   'P 1'
#
loop_
_entity.id
_entity.type
_entity.pdbx_description
1 polymer ?
#
loop_
_entity_poly.entity_id
_entity_poly.type
_entity_poly.pdbx_seq_one_letter_code
_entity_poly.pdbx_strand_id
1 'polypeptide(L)'
;MSRIEELQQEAIELLQGLINTPSLSSEEDQTAALIKKWLEKHGVSCKQQRNNVYAINKHEDPSKPYLLLNSHHDTVLPNSGYSRDPYKAAIEDGKLYGLG
;
A
#
# COMPACT_ATOMS: atom_id res chain seq x y z
N MET A 1 -3.81 7.50 22.52
CA MET A 1 -3.20 6.56 21.56
C MET A 1 -1.74 6.92 21.35
N SER A 2 -0.82 5.95 21.42
CA SER A 2 0.60 6.21 21.16
C SER A 2 0.83 6.50 19.68
N ARG A 3 1.98 7.08 19.35
CA ARG A 3 2.35 7.34 17.95
C ARG A 3 2.44 6.04 17.13
N ILE A 4 2.91 4.95 17.75
CA ILE A 4 3.00 3.65 17.10
C ILE A 4 1.60 3.10 16.81
N GLU A 5 0.66 3.23 17.75
CA GLU A 5 -0.73 2.81 17.53
C GLU A 5 -1.41 3.61 16.44
N GLU A 6 -1.15 4.92 16.37
CA GLU A 6 -1.68 5.77 15.29
C GLU A 6 -1.14 5.35 13.93
N LEU A 7 0.17 5.10 13.84
CA LEU A 7 0.80 4.63 12.60
C LEU A 7 0.29 3.26 12.19
N GLN A 8 0.06 2.37 13.13
CA GLN A 8 -0.53 1.06 12.87
C GLN A 8 -1.92 1.20 12.27
N GLN A 9 -2.74 2.05 12.85
CA GLN A 9 -4.10 2.28 12.37
C GLN A 9 -4.07 2.88 10.95
N GLU A 10 -3.22 3.86 10.71
CA GLU A 10 -3.07 4.46 9.39
C GLU A 10 -2.58 3.46 8.34
N ALA A 11 -1.66 2.56 8.72
CA ALA A 11 -1.17 1.52 7.82
C ALA A 11 -2.28 0.53 7.45
N ILE A 12 -3.10 0.14 8.42
CA ILE A 12 -4.24 -0.75 8.18
C ILE A 12 -5.23 -0.07 7.24
N GLU A 13 -5.54 1.20 7.44
CA GLU A 13 -6.45 1.95 6.58
C GLU A 13 -5.92 2.05 5.14
N LEU A 14 -4.61 2.29 4.97
CA LEU A 14 -4.00 2.30 3.66
C LEU A 14 -4.12 0.94 2.98
N LEU A 15 -3.82 -0.13 3.70
CA LEU A 15 -3.93 -1.48 3.16
C LEU A 15 -5.37 -1.83 2.79
N GLN A 16 -6.34 -1.43 3.61
CA GLN A 16 -7.76 -1.61 3.27
C GLN A 16 -8.12 -0.87 1.98
N GLY A 17 -7.63 0.36 1.81
CA GLY A 17 -7.83 1.13 0.59
C GLY A 17 -7.24 0.44 -0.64
N LEU A 18 -6.06 -0.14 -0.51
CA LEU A 18 -5.41 -0.90 -1.58
C LEU A 18 -6.19 -2.16 -1.93
N ILE A 19 -6.69 -2.89 -0.93
CA ILE A 19 -7.51 -4.09 -1.16
C ILE A 19 -8.82 -3.73 -1.86
N ASN A 20 -9.46 -2.62 -1.48
CA ASN A 20 -10.72 -2.19 -2.05
C ASN A 20 -10.59 -1.68 -3.49
N THR A 21 -9.38 -1.47 -3.97
CA THR A 21 -9.11 -0.91 -5.30
C THR A 21 -8.54 -1.99 -6.21
N PRO A 22 -9.21 -2.38 -7.30
CA PRO A 22 -8.66 -3.35 -8.24
C PRO A 22 -7.32 -2.87 -8.81
N SER A 23 -6.34 -3.78 -8.86
CA SER A 23 -4.98 -3.44 -9.31
C SER A 23 -4.32 -4.62 -10.02
N LEU A 24 -4.95 -5.10 -11.10
CA LEU A 24 -4.35 -6.12 -11.94
C LEU A 24 -3.03 -5.62 -12.53
N SER A 25 -2.13 -6.54 -12.81
CA SER A 25 -0.82 -6.21 -13.38
C SER A 25 -0.98 -5.37 -14.64
N SER A 26 -0.24 -4.27 -14.75
CA SER A 26 -0.34 -3.23 -15.78
C SER A 26 -1.58 -2.34 -15.68
N GLU A 27 -2.43 -2.53 -14.68
CA GLU A 27 -3.66 -1.76 -14.44
C GLU A 27 -3.70 -1.22 -13.02
N GLU A 28 -2.53 -0.92 -12.44
CA GLU A 28 -2.41 -0.48 -11.05
C GLU A 28 -2.27 1.04 -10.88
N ASP A 29 -2.80 1.81 -11.82
CA ASP A 29 -2.73 3.27 -11.77
C ASP A 29 -3.51 3.87 -10.59
N GLN A 30 -4.63 3.28 -10.20
CA GLN A 30 -5.41 3.76 -9.07
C GLN A 30 -4.72 3.49 -7.73
N THR A 31 -4.12 2.32 -7.57
CA THR A 31 -3.38 2.01 -6.34
C THR A 31 -2.08 2.81 -6.26
N ALA A 32 -1.42 3.05 -7.38
CA ALA A 32 -0.26 3.95 -7.43
C ALA A 32 -0.64 5.36 -6.94
N ALA A 33 -1.76 5.89 -7.42
CA ALA A 33 -2.26 7.20 -6.99
C ALA A 33 -2.58 7.22 -5.50
N LEU A 34 -3.17 6.16 -4.98
CA LEU A 34 -3.50 6.03 -3.56
C LEU A 34 -2.24 6.07 -2.69
N ILE A 35 -1.22 5.32 -3.06
CA ILE A 35 0.07 5.28 -2.34
C ILE A 35 0.73 6.66 -2.38
N LYS A 36 0.78 7.27 -3.55
CA LYS A 36 1.37 8.60 -3.73
C LYS A 36 0.69 9.64 -2.86
N LYS A 37 -0.63 9.65 -2.86
CA LYS A 37 -1.43 10.58 -2.06
C LYS A 37 -1.18 10.38 -0.57
N TRP A 38 -1.08 9.14 -0.12
CA TRP A 38 -0.80 8.81 1.28
C TRP A 38 0.57 9.33 1.71
N LEU A 39 1.60 9.11 0.88
CA LEU A 39 2.95 9.60 1.16
C LEU A 39 2.99 11.13 1.21
N GLU A 40 2.36 11.79 0.26
CA GLU A 40 2.29 13.25 0.22
C GLU A 40 1.57 13.82 1.44
N LYS A 41 0.50 13.18 1.88
CA LYS A 41 -0.23 13.56 3.10
C LYS A 41 0.67 13.52 4.33
N HIS A 42 1.65 12.63 4.36
CA HIS A 42 2.59 12.48 5.47
C HIS A 42 3.89 13.27 5.26
N GLY A 43 3.90 14.19 4.31
CA GLY A 43 5.05 15.06 4.06
C GLY A 43 6.23 14.36 3.40
N VAL A 44 6.01 13.23 2.76
CA VAL A 44 7.05 12.49 2.06
C VAL A 44 6.95 12.78 0.57
N SER A 45 7.99 13.38 0.00
CA SER A 45 8.07 13.57 -1.45
C SER A 45 8.30 12.23 -2.12
N CYS A 46 7.49 11.91 -3.10
CA CYS A 46 7.63 10.66 -3.82
C CYS A 46 7.70 10.90 -5.32
N LYS A 47 8.22 9.92 -6.03
CA LYS A 47 8.31 9.91 -7.48
C LYS A 47 7.52 8.73 -8.01
N GLN A 48 7.00 8.88 -9.21
CA GLN A 48 6.27 7.83 -9.89
C GLN A 48 6.86 7.65 -11.28
N GLN A 49 7.20 6.40 -11.59
CA GLN A 49 7.59 6.02 -12.94
C GLN A 49 6.62 4.94 -13.40
N ARG A 50 5.76 5.26 -14.36
CA ARG A 50 4.58 4.45 -14.70
C ARG A 50 3.74 4.25 -13.44
N ASN A 51 3.59 3.01 -12.96
CA ASN A 51 2.85 2.73 -11.75
C ASN A 51 3.76 2.36 -10.57
N ASN A 52 5.05 2.52 -10.72
CA ASN A 52 6.00 2.35 -9.63
C ASN A 52 6.09 3.65 -8.84
N VAL A 53 5.80 3.57 -7.55
CA VAL A 53 5.92 4.71 -6.63
C VAL A 53 7.10 4.47 -5.73
N TYR A 54 7.99 5.44 -5.63
CA TYR A 54 9.16 5.32 -4.78
C TYR A 54 9.48 6.63 -4.08
N ALA A 55 10.09 6.51 -2.92
CA ALA A 55 10.45 7.65 -2.10
C ALA A 55 11.72 7.34 -1.30
N ILE A 56 12.44 8.39 -0.94
CA ILE A 56 13.56 8.29 -0.02
C ILE A 56 13.09 8.90 1.30
N ASN A 57 13.45 8.26 2.41
CA ASN A 57 13.11 8.77 3.74
C ASN A 57 13.54 10.23 3.86
N LYS A 58 12.65 11.09 4.35
CA LYS A 58 12.94 12.51 4.53
C LYS A 58 14.08 12.79 5.53
N HIS A 59 14.44 11.80 6.32
CA HIS A 59 15.57 11.86 7.27
C HIS A 59 16.80 11.14 6.73
N GLU A 60 16.93 11.04 5.39
CA GLU A 60 18.09 10.37 4.79
C GLU A 60 19.39 11.02 5.24
N ASP A 61 20.42 10.18 5.39
CA ASP A 61 21.77 10.60 5.69
C ASP A 61 22.70 10.00 4.62
N PRO A 62 23.20 10.82 3.67
CA PRO A 62 24.05 10.31 2.59
C PRO A 62 25.36 9.67 3.07
N SER A 63 25.75 9.90 4.33
CA SER A 63 26.95 9.28 4.91
C SER A 63 26.73 7.84 5.37
N LYS A 64 25.47 7.36 5.33
CA LYS A 64 25.10 6.01 5.78
C LYS A 64 24.61 5.17 4.60
N PRO A 65 24.75 3.84 4.68
CA PRO A 65 24.16 2.95 3.68
C PRO A 65 22.64 3.09 3.64
N TYR A 66 22.06 2.86 2.46
CA TYR A 66 20.60 2.85 2.30
C TYR A 66 20.07 1.44 2.41
N LEU A 67 18.90 1.32 3.02
CA LEU A 67 18.11 0.10 3.03
C LEU A 67 16.95 0.28 2.06
N LEU A 68 16.86 -0.60 1.08
CA LEU A 68 15.72 -0.61 0.15
C LEU A 68 14.63 -1.53 0.68
N LEU A 69 13.45 -0.97 0.91
CA LEU A 69 12.25 -1.75 1.17
C LEU A 69 11.44 -1.78 -0.11
N ASN A 70 11.16 -2.96 -0.62
CA ASN A 70 10.50 -3.14 -1.90
C ASN A 70 9.32 -4.09 -1.77
N SER A 71 8.21 -3.73 -2.39
CA SER A 71 7.00 -4.55 -2.43
C SER A 71 6.27 -4.28 -3.73
N HIS A 72 5.15 -4.97 -3.94
CA HIS A 72 4.29 -4.75 -5.09
C HIS A 72 2.89 -4.41 -4.63
N HIS A 73 2.12 -3.73 -5.48
CA HIS A 73 0.72 -3.40 -5.20
C HIS A 73 -0.25 -3.92 -6.28
N ASP A 74 0.27 -4.54 -7.33
CA ASP A 74 -0.58 -5.27 -8.25
C ASP A 74 -1.05 -6.59 -7.63
N THR A 75 -2.21 -7.04 -8.04
CA THR A 75 -2.80 -8.29 -7.55
C THR A 75 -3.06 -9.24 -8.70
N VAL A 76 -3.31 -10.50 -8.34
CA VAL A 76 -3.74 -11.51 -9.30
C VAL A 76 -5.20 -11.30 -9.68
N LEU A 77 -5.61 -11.86 -10.82
CA LEU A 77 -7.00 -11.91 -11.22
C LEU A 77 -7.76 -12.83 -10.23
N PRO A 78 -8.91 -12.39 -9.69
CA PRO A 78 -9.70 -13.25 -8.82
C PRO A 78 -10.13 -14.52 -9.56
N ASN A 79 -10.00 -15.68 -8.93
CA ASN A 79 -10.47 -16.92 -9.50
C ASN A 79 -11.85 -17.28 -8.91
N SER A 80 -12.58 -18.16 -9.60
CA SER A 80 -13.94 -18.55 -9.23
C SER A 80 -14.01 -19.31 -7.89
N GLY A 81 -12.89 -19.82 -7.39
CA GLY A 81 -12.83 -20.52 -6.11
C GLY A 81 -12.61 -19.59 -4.92
N TYR A 82 -12.45 -18.29 -5.14
CA TYR A 82 -12.26 -17.34 -4.04
C TYR A 82 -13.57 -17.16 -3.28
N SER A 83 -13.55 -17.46 -1.98
CA SER A 83 -14.78 -17.54 -1.17
C SER A 83 -15.24 -16.18 -0.60
N ARG A 84 -14.45 -15.13 -0.77
CA ARG A 84 -14.79 -13.79 -0.29
C ARG A 84 -14.89 -12.82 -1.46
N ASP A 85 -15.47 -11.64 -1.21
CA ASP A 85 -15.40 -10.54 -2.16
C ASP A 85 -13.92 -10.12 -2.30
N PRO A 86 -13.33 -10.25 -3.50
CA PRO A 86 -11.89 -9.97 -3.68
C PRO A 86 -11.51 -8.50 -3.45
N TYR A 87 -12.47 -7.59 -3.53
CA TYR A 87 -12.22 -6.15 -3.38
C TYR A 87 -12.91 -5.56 -2.16
N LYS A 88 -13.13 -6.39 -1.15
CA LYS A 88 -13.67 -5.95 0.12
C LYS A 88 -12.67 -6.27 1.24
N ALA A 89 -12.08 -5.23 1.80
CA ALA A 89 -11.15 -5.35 2.92
C ALA A 89 -11.92 -5.62 4.21
N ALA A 90 -12.13 -6.88 4.53
CA ALA A 90 -12.84 -7.29 5.73
C ALA A 90 -11.84 -7.64 6.83
N ILE A 91 -12.11 -7.15 8.04
CA ILE A 91 -11.35 -7.52 9.24
C ILE A 91 -12.24 -8.40 10.10
N GLU A 92 -11.81 -9.64 10.34
CA GLU A 92 -12.52 -10.62 11.13
C GLU A 92 -11.54 -11.37 12.02
N ASP A 93 -11.81 -11.43 13.32
CA ASP A 93 -10.98 -12.14 14.29
C ASP A 93 -9.50 -11.72 14.25
N GLY A 94 -9.24 -10.42 14.11
CA GLY A 94 -7.89 -9.87 14.03
C GLY A 94 -7.16 -10.13 12.71
N LYS A 95 -7.87 -10.58 11.68
CA LYS A 95 -7.30 -10.88 10.36
C LYS A 95 -7.89 -9.95 9.30
N LEU A 96 -7.03 -9.39 8.47
CA LEU A 96 -7.44 -8.60 7.32
C LEU A 96 -7.34 -9.49 6.08
N TYR A 97 -8.43 -9.59 5.36
CA TYR A 97 -8.54 -10.43 4.16
C TYR A 97 -8.41 -9.59 2.89
N GLY A 98 -7.68 -10.12 1.94
CA GLY A 98 -7.48 -9.48 0.65
C GLY A 98 -6.97 -10.46 -0.39
N LEU A 99 -7.00 -10.00 -1.65
CA LEU A 99 -6.47 -10.74 -2.78
C LEU A 99 -4.95 -10.56 -2.81
N GLY A 100 -4.21 -11.61 -3.16
CA GLY A 100 -2.74 -11.59 -3.22
C GLY A 100 -2.13 -10.98 -4.48
#